data_a5a2563c03407c4216a4d49a68c00f7b
#
_entry.id   a5a2563c03407c4216a4d49a68c00f7b
#
_cell.length_a   1.000
_cell.length_b   1.000
_cell.length_c   1.000
_cell.angle_alpha   90.00
_cell.angle_beta   90.00
_cell.angle_gamma   90.00
#
_symmetry.space_group_name_H-M   'P 1'
#
loop_
_entity.id
_entity.type
_entity.pdbx_description
1 polymer ?
#
loop_
_entity_poly.entity_id
_entity_poly.type
_entity_poly.pdbx_seq_one_letter_code
_entity_poly.pdbx_strand_id
1 'polypeptide(L)'
;MWRWSRGSSTSTSRTRVRCAWGKFNEMSPILAARGASLNLKGKIYKVCVQSVLIYGSETWPMKVDDLHRLERAERMMVRWMCGVSLKAHRLTEDLYKSLGVESVFEVVRRRRLRWFGHVERKNKDAWVSACRYIQVEGVKPRGRGKKTWGECVAEDMRSHGLRNEDAQDRVVWKSCISGKRLTRASMEKWT
;
A
#
# COMPACT_ATOMS: atom_id res chain seq x y z
N MET A 1 -9.76 20.69 22.17
CA MET A 1 -10.47 20.97 20.89
C MET A 1 -9.54 20.58 19.72
N TRP A 2 -9.62 19.33 19.26
CA TRP A 2 -8.74 18.81 18.21
C TRP A 2 -9.30 19.24 16.84
N ARG A 3 -8.65 20.20 16.23
CA ARG A 3 -8.96 20.69 14.90
C ARG A 3 -8.44 19.67 13.87
N TRP A 4 -9.31 18.83 13.34
CA TRP A 4 -8.99 18.02 12.15
C TRP A 4 -8.72 18.98 10.99
N SER A 5 -7.45 19.33 10.78
CA SER A 5 -7.07 20.00 9.56
C SER A 5 -7.36 19.03 8.40
N ARG A 6 -8.16 19.48 7.46
CA ARG A 6 -8.44 18.81 6.18
C ARG A 6 -7.15 18.68 5.39
N GLY A 7 -6.21 17.83 5.85
CA GLY A 7 -5.04 17.45 5.10
C GLY A 7 -5.50 16.70 3.84
N SER A 8 -5.35 17.30 2.68
CA SER A 8 -5.60 16.60 1.43
C SER A 8 -4.67 15.38 1.37
N SER A 9 -5.12 14.25 0.85
CA SER A 9 -4.29 13.05 0.64
C SER A 9 -2.98 13.38 -0.08
N THR A 10 -3.00 14.38 -0.94
CA THR A 10 -1.85 14.95 -1.66
C THR A 10 -0.75 15.49 -0.73
N SER A 11 -1.12 16.14 0.38
CA SER A 11 -0.15 16.59 1.39
C SER A 11 0.52 15.41 2.07
N THR A 12 -0.25 14.36 2.40
CA THR A 12 0.26 13.16 3.06
C THR A 12 1.24 12.39 2.17
N SER A 13 0.90 12.14 0.89
CA SER A 13 1.78 11.44 -0.05
C SER A 13 3.10 12.19 -0.27
N ARG A 14 3.07 13.52 -0.40
CA ARG A 14 4.28 14.36 -0.52
C ARG A 14 5.18 14.25 0.71
N THR A 15 4.59 14.33 1.90
CA THR A 15 5.33 14.20 3.15
C THR A 15 5.98 12.82 3.25
N ARG A 16 5.27 11.75 2.91
CA ARG A 16 5.80 10.38 2.95
C ARG A 16 6.94 10.18 1.98
N VAL A 17 6.83 10.68 0.76
CA VAL A 17 7.92 10.64 -0.23
C VAL A 17 9.15 11.37 0.30
N ARG A 18 9.00 12.55 0.90
CA ARG A 18 10.12 13.31 1.48
C ARG A 18 10.78 12.54 2.64
N CYS A 19 10.00 11.99 3.56
CA CYS A 19 10.51 11.18 4.66
C CYS A 19 11.24 9.92 4.15
N ALA A 20 10.69 9.25 3.12
CA ALA A 20 11.31 8.08 2.54
C ALA A 20 12.65 8.41 1.86
N TRP A 21 12.75 9.55 1.17
CA TRP A 21 14.03 10.03 0.62
C TRP A 21 15.04 10.35 1.72
N GLY A 22 14.62 10.99 2.82
CA GLY A 22 15.49 11.20 3.99
C GLY A 22 16.04 9.86 4.49
N LYS A 23 15.16 8.86 4.68
CA LYS A 23 15.58 7.52 5.14
C LYS A 23 16.43 6.78 4.12
N PHE A 24 16.15 6.94 2.83
CA PHE A 24 16.97 6.37 1.76
C PHE A 24 18.38 6.95 1.78
N ASN A 25 18.53 8.26 1.96
CA ASN A 25 19.83 8.92 2.05
C ASN A 25 20.64 8.46 3.26
N GLU A 26 20.00 8.29 4.43
CA GLU A 26 20.65 7.70 5.61
C GLU A 26 21.19 6.29 5.34
N MET A 27 20.44 5.48 4.57
CA MET A 27 20.82 4.10 4.22
C MET A 27 21.67 4.01 2.96
N SER A 28 21.95 5.13 2.28
CA SER A 28 22.70 5.14 1.02
C SER A 28 24.08 4.49 1.07
N PRO A 29 24.87 4.56 2.18
CA PRO A 29 26.15 3.87 2.25
C PRO A 29 26.04 2.37 2.00
N ILE A 30 24.92 1.75 2.37
CA ILE A 30 24.67 0.32 2.15
C ILE A 30 23.90 0.10 0.85
N LEU A 31 22.84 0.89 0.60
CA LEU A 31 21.98 0.73 -0.57
C LEU A 31 22.69 1.02 -1.90
N ALA A 32 23.66 1.94 -1.90
CA ALA A 32 24.47 2.27 -3.07
C ALA A 32 25.80 1.50 -3.14
N ALA A 33 26.19 0.75 -2.10
CA ALA A 33 27.44 0.01 -2.07
C ALA A 33 27.52 -1.02 -3.22
N ARG A 34 28.64 -1.02 -3.95
CA ARG A 34 28.86 -1.95 -5.07
C ARG A 34 29.03 -3.41 -4.61
N GLY A 35 29.58 -3.62 -3.40
CA GLY A 35 29.82 -4.96 -2.83
C GLY A 35 28.60 -5.60 -2.17
N ALA A 36 27.51 -4.86 -1.93
CA ALA A 36 26.32 -5.42 -1.30
C ALA A 36 25.44 -6.13 -2.34
N SER A 37 24.99 -7.36 -2.02
CA SER A 37 24.09 -8.10 -2.91
C SER A 37 22.74 -7.40 -3.07
N LEU A 38 22.12 -7.50 -4.26
CA LEU A 38 20.83 -6.88 -4.55
C LEU A 38 19.73 -7.35 -3.59
N ASN A 39 19.76 -8.62 -3.21
CA ASN A 39 18.80 -9.18 -2.25
C ASN A 39 18.93 -8.54 -0.86
N LEU A 40 20.16 -8.30 -0.39
CA LEU A 40 20.40 -7.60 0.88
C LEU A 40 19.87 -6.15 0.81
N LYS A 41 20.21 -5.44 -0.27
CA LYS A 41 19.69 -4.09 -0.52
C LYS A 41 18.16 -4.05 -0.50
N GLY A 42 17.51 -5.01 -1.17
CA GLY A 42 16.07 -5.13 -1.19
C GLY A 42 15.45 -5.37 0.19
N LYS A 43 16.08 -6.21 1.02
CA LYS A 43 15.64 -6.45 2.41
C LYS A 43 15.72 -5.17 3.25
N ILE A 44 16.84 -4.47 3.20
CA ILE A 44 17.03 -3.19 3.92
C ILE A 44 16.03 -2.14 3.42
N TYR A 45 15.88 -2.02 2.10
CA TYR A 45 14.90 -1.11 1.51
C TYR A 45 13.48 -1.35 2.02
N LYS A 46 13.01 -2.60 2.02
CA LYS A 46 11.67 -2.96 2.51
C LYS A 46 11.45 -2.56 3.96
N VAL A 47 12.43 -2.83 4.81
CA VAL A 47 12.29 -2.59 6.26
C VAL A 47 12.44 -1.12 6.60
N CYS A 48 13.43 -0.44 6.05
CA CYS A 48 13.81 0.91 6.46
C CYS A 48 13.12 2.02 5.63
N VAL A 49 13.00 1.83 4.32
CA VAL A 49 12.55 2.91 3.42
C VAL A 49 11.11 2.72 2.99
N GLN A 50 10.76 1.54 2.45
CA GLN A 50 9.41 1.28 1.97
C GLN A 50 8.38 1.37 3.11
N SER A 51 8.73 0.92 4.33
CA SER A 51 7.87 1.04 5.51
C SER A 51 7.52 2.50 5.84
N VAL A 52 8.46 3.43 5.69
CA VAL A 52 8.24 4.87 5.87
C VAL A 52 7.38 5.44 4.76
N LEU A 53 7.62 5.02 3.52
CA LEU A 53 6.89 5.47 2.34
C LEU A 53 5.39 5.16 2.43
N ILE A 54 5.04 3.98 2.96
CA ILE A 54 3.67 3.48 3.03
C ILE A 54 3.07 3.52 4.44
N TYR A 55 3.68 4.23 5.37
CA TYR A 55 3.18 4.32 6.75
C TYR A 55 1.77 4.94 6.80
N GLY A 56 0.82 4.22 7.39
CA GLY A 56 -0.58 4.63 7.51
C GLY A 56 -1.39 4.54 6.21
N SER A 57 -0.82 3.96 5.12
CA SER A 57 -1.46 3.90 3.80
C SER A 57 -2.74 3.07 3.78
N GLU A 58 -2.94 2.21 4.75
CA GLU A 58 -4.14 1.38 4.93
C GLU A 58 -5.43 2.19 5.08
N THR A 59 -5.34 3.41 5.60
CA THR A 59 -6.49 4.30 5.86
C THR A 59 -6.62 5.45 4.85
N TRP A 60 -5.70 5.57 3.90
CA TRP A 60 -5.73 6.71 2.98
C TRP A 60 -6.72 6.52 1.83
N PRO A 61 -7.58 7.52 1.57
CA PRO A 61 -8.29 7.63 0.31
C PRO A 61 -7.31 8.10 -0.77
N MET A 62 -6.63 7.17 -1.44
CA MET A 62 -5.62 7.49 -2.42
C MET A 62 -6.22 7.86 -3.77
N LYS A 63 -5.81 9.02 -4.28
CA LYS A 63 -6.02 9.39 -5.66
C LYS A 63 -4.96 8.73 -6.55
N VAL A 64 -5.26 8.60 -7.83
CA VAL A 64 -4.33 8.06 -8.83
C VAL A 64 -3.02 8.84 -8.84
N ASP A 65 -3.08 10.18 -8.77
CA ASP A 65 -1.89 11.05 -8.74
C ASP A 65 -0.99 10.80 -7.52
N ASP A 66 -1.60 10.53 -6.35
CA ASP A 66 -0.86 10.22 -5.13
C ASP A 66 -0.10 8.91 -5.27
N LEU A 67 -0.76 7.91 -5.86
CA LEU A 67 -0.18 6.61 -6.14
C LEU A 67 0.98 6.71 -7.12
N HIS A 68 0.78 7.39 -8.26
CA HIS A 68 1.84 7.63 -9.23
C HIS A 68 3.04 8.41 -8.64
N ARG A 69 2.79 9.26 -7.62
CA ARG A 69 3.88 9.95 -6.91
C ARG A 69 4.72 8.99 -6.09
N LEU A 70 4.07 8.06 -5.37
CA LEU A 70 4.77 7.02 -4.60
C LEU A 70 5.55 6.10 -5.54
N GLU A 71 4.94 5.64 -6.62
CA GLU A 71 5.58 4.78 -7.62
C GLU A 71 6.79 5.43 -8.28
N ARG A 72 6.68 6.71 -8.66
CA ARG A 72 7.82 7.44 -9.23
C ARG A 72 8.98 7.53 -8.27
N ALA A 73 8.72 7.85 -7.00
CA ALA A 73 9.75 7.91 -5.97
C ALA A 73 10.41 6.54 -5.76
N GLU A 74 9.61 5.48 -5.64
CA GLU A 74 10.12 4.12 -5.49
C GLU A 74 10.96 3.68 -6.69
N ARG A 75 10.46 3.91 -7.91
CA ARG A 75 11.17 3.58 -9.15
C ARG A 75 12.55 4.23 -9.24
N MET A 76 12.67 5.48 -8.81
CA MET A 76 13.95 6.18 -8.75
C MET A 76 14.90 5.53 -7.73
N MET A 77 14.41 5.21 -6.53
CA MET A 77 15.21 4.55 -5.49
C MET A 77 15.68 3.15 -5.92
N VAL A 78 14.78 2.36 -6.53
CA VAL A 78 15.09 1.02 -7.06
C VAL A 78 16.16 1.08 -8.14
N ARG A 79 16.06 2.02 -9.09
CA ARG A 79 17.08 2.22 -10.11
C ARG A 79 18.43 2.59 -9.51
N TRP A 80 18.44 3.45 -8.51
CA TRP A 80 19.67 3.84 -7.82
C TRP A 80 20.33 2.66 -7.13
N MET A 81 19.57 1.85 -6.39
CA MET A 81 20.08 0.63 -5.74
C MET A 81 20.69 -0.37 -6.73
N CYS A 82 20.11 -0.49 -7.92
CA CYS A 82 20.59 -1.37 -8.97
C CYS A 82 21.73 -0.75 -9.81
N GLY A 83 22.10 0.53 -9.61
CA GLY A 83 23.10 1.22 -10.42
C GLY A 83 22.66 1.42 -11.89
N VAL A 84 21.36 1.45 -12.16
CA VAL A 84 20.78 1.54 -13.52
C VAL A 84 20.37 2.96 -13.83
N SER A 85 21.01 3.56 -14.85
CA SER A 85 20.65 4.90 -15.31
C SER A 85 19.29 4.92 -16.02
N LEU A 86 18.67 6.11 -16.12
CA LEU A 86 17.42 6.28 -16.86
C LEU A 86 17.56 5.96 -18.35
N LYS A 87 18.77 6.12 -18.91
CA LYS A 87 19.07 5.82 -20.32
C LYS A 87 19.15 4.31 -20.61
N ALA A 88 19.41 3.51 -19.59
CA ALA A 88 19.40 2.06 -19.75
C ALA A 88 17.94 1.57 -19.74
N HIS A 89 17.37 1.28 -20.88
CA HIS A 89 15.98 0.85 -21.11
C HIS A 89 15.62 -0.49 -20.43
N ARG A 90 16.04 -0.68 -19.17
CA ARG A 90 15.67 -1.86 -18.38
C ARG A 90 14.26 -1.72 -17.81
N LEU A 91 13.49 -2.79 -17.90
CA LEU A 91 12.16 -2.88 -17.31
C LEU A 91 12.24 -2.78 -15.79
N THR A 92 11.36 -1.99 -15.22
CA THR A 92 11.31 -1.77 -13.77
C THR A 92 10.97 -3.06 -13.01
N GLU A 93 10.14 -3.92 -13.62
CA GLU A 93 9.75 -5.22 -13.05
C GLU A 93 10.95 -6.15 -12.83
N ASP A 94 11.91 -6.16 -13.76
CA ASP A 94 13.12 -6.97 -13.61
C ASP A 94 14.00 -6.47 -12.45
N LEU A 95 14.01 -5.16 -12.22
CA LEU A 95 14.72 -4.56 -11.09
C LEU A 95 14.04 -4.93 -9.77
N TYR A 96 12.71 -4.91 -9.71
CA TYR A 96 11.96 -5.37 -8.54
C TYR A 96 12.24 -6.85 -8.24
N LYS A 97 12.24 -7.71 -9.25
CA LYS A 97 12.57 -9.14 -9.11
C LYS A 97 13.99 -9.34 -8.58
N SER A 98 14.97 -8.63 -9.14
CA SER A 98 16.38 -8.73 -8.73
C SER A 98 16.61 -8.30 -7.28
N LEU A 99 15.87 -7.31 -6.79
CA LEU A 99 15.91 -6.86 -5.40
C LEU A 99 15.02 -7.72 -4.48
N GLY A 100 14.12 -8.54 -5.01
CA GLY A 100 13.11 -9.26 -4.25
C GLY A 100 12.12 -8.31 -3.57
N VAL A 101 11.82 -7.17 -4.18
CA VAL A 101 10.92 -6.13 -3.67
C VAL A 101 9.61 -6.16 -4.44
N GLU A 102 8.50 -6.00 -3.75
CA GLU A 102 7.20 -5.77 -4.40
C GLU A 102 6.98 -4.27 -4.60
N SER A 103 6.24 -3.92 -5.66
CA SER A 103 5.92 -2.52 -5.92
C SER A 103 5.11 -1.90 -4.78
N VAL A 104 5.30 -0.62 -4.54
CA VAL A 104 4.54 0.15 -3.55
C VAL A 104 3.04 0.05 -3.78
N PHE A 105 2.61 -0.03 -5.03
CA PHE A 105 1.22 -0.19 -5.42
C PHE A 105 0.60 -1.45 -4.83
N GLU A 106 1.21 -2.60 -5.07
CA GLU A 106 0.71 -3.89 -4.57
C GLU A 106 0.75 -3.97 -3.03
N VAL A 107 1.79 -3.42 -2.42
CA VAL A 107 1.92 -3.39 -0.96
C VAL A 107 0.82 -2.52 -0.33
N VAL A 108 0.53 -1.35 -0.88
CA VAL A 108 -0.54 -0.46 -0.40
C VAL A 108 -1.90 -1.12 -0.52
N ARG A 109 -2.22 -1.71 -1.69
CA ARG A 109 -3.47 -2.45 -1.91
C ARG A 109 -3.66 -3.57 -0.90
N ARG A 110 -2.65 -4.41 -0.75
CA ARG A 110 -2.69 -5.53 0.20
C ARG A 110 -2.84 -5.06 1.65
N ARG A 111 -2.20 -3.95 2.06
CA ARG A 111 -2.37 -3.38 3.39
C ARG A 111 -3.78 -2.86 3.60
N ARG A 112 -4.35 -2.16 2.61
CA ARG A 112 -5.73 -1.64 2.66
C ARG A 112 -6.75 -2.77 2.77
N LEU A 113 -6.61 -3.81 1.96
CA LEU A 113 -7.48 -5.00 2.02
C LEU A 113 -7.32 -5.75 3.36
N ARG A 114 -6.10 -5.85 3.89
CA ARG A 114 -5.87 -6.44 5.21
C ARG A 114 -6.58 -5.67 6.31
N TRP A 115 -6.48 -4.35 6.26
CA TRP A 115 -7.17 -3.47 7.21
C TRP A 115 -8.68 -3.57 7.06
N PHE A 116 -9.19 -3.57 5.85
CA PHE A 116 -10.61 -3.78 5.57
C PHE A 116 -11.14 -5.07 6.20
N GLY A 117 -10.50 -6.21 5.94
CA GLY A 117 -10.90 -7.48 6.54
C GLY A 117 -10.79 -7.49 8.07
N HIS A 118 -9.84 -6.72 8.65
CA HIS A 118 -9.77 -6.55 10.10
C HIS A 118 -10.99 -5.80 10.64
N VAL A 119 -11.40 -4.72 9.99
CA VAL A 119 -12.57 -3.91 10.38
C VAL A 119 -13.87 -4.69 10.21
N GLU A 120 -14.04 -5.44 9.12
CA GLU A 120 -15.23 -6.24 8.84
C GLU A 120 -15.49 -7.34 9.91
N ARG A 121 -14.42 -7.90 10.47
CA ARG A 121 -14.53 -8.92 11.52
C ARG A 121 -14.65 -8.35 12.94
N LYS A 122 -14.62 -7.02 13.08
CA LYS A 122 -14.84 -6.38 14.39
C LYS A 122 -16.32 -6.34 14.74
N ASN A 123 -16.60 -6.40 16.04
CA ASN A 123 -17.95 -6.20 16.52
C ASN A 123 -18.51 -4.84 16.05
N LYS A 124 -19.80 -4.79 15.72
CA LYS A 124 -20.47 -3.56 15.27
C LYS A 124 -20.39 -2.44 16.29
N ASP A 125 -20.34 -2.78 17.56
CA ASP A 125 -20.22 -1.82 18.68
C ASP A 125 -18.80 -1.27 18.87
N ALA A 126 -17.79 -1.85 18.18
CA ALA A 126 -16.45 -1.33 18.22
C ALA A 126 -16.37 0.05 17.56
N TRP A 127 -15.72 0.99 18.23
CA TRP A 127 -15.56 2.37 17.74
C TRP A 127 -15.03 2.47 16.29
N VAL A 128 -14.16 1.52 15.90
CA VAL A 128 -13.61 1.45 14.54
C VAL A 128 -14.72 1.15 13.52
N SER A 129 -15.64 0.23 13.86
CA SER A 129 -16.80 -0.11 13.03
C SER A 129 -17.77 1.06 12.96
N ALA A 130 -18.03 1.71 14.11
CA ALA A 130 -18.88 2.89 14.17
C ALA A 130 -18.32 4.05 13.30
N CYS A 131 -17.01 4.31 13.36
CA CYS A 131 -16.37 5.34 12.54
C CYS A 131 -16.54 5.12 11.03
N ARG A 132 -16.67 3.88 10.58
CA ARG A 132 -16.87 3.55 9.16
C ARG A 132 -18.25 3.98 8.66
N TYR A 133 -19.26 3.91 9.52
CA TYR A 133 -20.65 4.18 9.16
C TYR A 133 -21.13 5.57 9.59
N ILE A 134 -20.28 6.37 10.25
CA ILE A 134 -20.61 7.74 10.63
C ILE A 134 -20.95 8.55 9.37
N GLN A 135 -22.15 9.03 9.33
CA GLN A 135 -22.57 10.05 8.36
C GLN A 135 -22.18 11.42 8.92
N VAL A 136 -21.26 12.09 8.23
CA VAL A 136 -20.87 13.45 8.60
C VAL A 136 -21.93 14.39 8.06
N GLU A 137 -22.65 15.08 8.97
CA GLU A 137 -23.58 16.13 8.60
C GLU A 137 -22.83 17.28 7.93
N GLY A 138 -23.39 17.81 6.87
CA GLY A 138 -22.84 18.94 6.13
C GLY A 138 -23.33 19.02 4.69
N VAL A 139 -23.27 20.23 4.14
CA VAL A 139 -23.62 20.47 2.74
C VAL A 139 -22.50 19.93 1.85
N LYS A 140 -22.85 19.01 0.94
CA LYS A 140 -21.89 18.52 -0.06
C LYS A 140 -21.48 19.67 -0.97
N PRO A 141 -20.16 19.91 -1.15
CA PRO A 141 -19.71 20.94 -2.08
C PRO A 141 -20.16 20.61 -3.50
N ARG A 142 -20.40 21.67 -4.30
CA ARG A 142 -20.77 21.54 -5.72
C ARG A 142 -19.64 20.85 -6.50
N GLY A 143 -19.97 19.87 -7.33
CA GLY A 143 -19.05 19.14 -8.18
C GLY A 143 -18.85 17.67 -7.77
N ARG A 144 -17.93 16.98 -8.46
CA ARG A 144 -17.62 15.57 -8.17
C ARG A 144 -17.00 15.43 -6.78
N GLY A 145 -17.59 14.60 -5.94
CA GLY A 145 -17.06 14.27 -4.61
C GLY A 145 -15.62 13.74 -4.66
N LYS A 146 -14.88 13.96 -3.58
CA LYS A 146 -13.54 13.37 -3.43
C LYS A 146 -13.66 11.85 -3.31
N LYS A 147 -12.74 11.10 -3.95
CA LYS A 147 -12.66 9.64 -3.82
C LYS A 147 -12.57 9.26 -2.34
N THR A 148 -13.45 8.37 -1.92
CA THR A 148 -13.53 7.88 -0.54
C THR A 148 -12.64 6.67 -0.33
N TRP A 149 -12.33 6.34 0.93
CA TRP A 149 -11.61 5.12 1.26
C TRP A 149 -12.38 3.86 0.84
N GLY A 150 -13.70 3.86 1.04
CA GLY A 150 -14.57 2.74 0.63
C GLY A 150 -14.54 2.48 -0.88
N GLU A 151 -14.53 3.54 -1.69
CA GLU A 151 -14.37 3.40 -3.16
C GLU A 151 -13.00 2.80 -3.54
N CYS A 152 -11.93 3.19 -2.83
CA CYS A 152 -10.61 2.59 -3.04
C CYS A 152 -10.60 1.10 -2.68
N VAL A 153 -11.22 0.71 -1.57
CA VAL A 153 -11.36 -0.70 -1.18
C VAL A 153 -12.17 -1.49 -2.20
N ALA A 154 -13.31 -0.96 -2.64
CA ALA A 154 -14.16 -1.61 -3.64
C ALA A 154 -13.43 -1.85 -4.97
N GLU A 155 -12.59 -0.89 -5.39
CA GLU A 155 -11.76 -1.01 -6.58
C GLU A 155 -10.67 -2.09 -6.40
N ASP A 156 -10.00 -2.09 -5.24
CA ASP A 156 -8.99 -3.10 -4.90
C ASP A 156 -9.61 -4.51 -4.83
N MET A 157 -10.77 -4.66 -4.22
CA MET A 157 -11.50 -5.94 -4.15
C MET A 157 -11.89 -6.43 -5.54
N ARG A 158 -12.43 -5.55 -6.38
CA ARG A 158 -12.83 -5.88 -7.76
C ARG A 158 -11.63 -6.39 -8.57
N SER A 159 -10.48 -5.74 -8.43
CA SER A 159 -9.27 -6.15 -9.15
C SER A 159 -8.69 -7.50 -8.69
N HIS A 160 -9.02 -7.94 -7.47
CA HIS A 160 -8.63 -9.25 -6.92
C HIS A 160 -9.74 -10.30 -7.01
N GLY A 161 -10.93 -9.94 -7.54
CA GLY A 161 -12.09 -10.84 -7.60
C GLY A 161 -12.61 -11.23 -6.23
N LEU A 162 -12.51 -10.33 -5.23
CA LEU A 162 -12.93 -10.55 -3.84
C LEU A 162 -14.34 -10.02 -3.59
N ARG A 163 -15.06 -10.68 -2.69
CA ARG A 163 -16.38 -10.27 -2.18
C ARG A 163 -16.29 -9.85 -0.72
N ASN A 164 -17.26 -9.07 -0.26
CA ASN A 164 -17.33 -8.67 1.16
C ASN A 164 -17.46 -9.86 2.11
N GLU A 165 -18.14 -10.91 1.68
CA GLU A 165 -18.36 -12.14 2.43
C GLU A 165 -17.03 -12.88 2.73
N ASP A 166 -16.10 -12.86 1.79
CA ASP A 166 -14.78 -13.47 1.93
C ASP A 166 -13.98 -12.86 3.09
N ALA A 167 -14.30 -11.61 3.47
CA ALA A 167 -13.63 -10.91 4.55
C ALA A 167 -13.93 -11.50 5.93
N GLN A 168 -15.02 -12.28 6.09
CA GLN A 168 -15.40 -12.90 7.36
C GLN A 168 -14.44 -14.02 7.76
N ASP A 169 -13.98 -14.82 6.78
CA ASP A 169 -12.98 -15.85 7.03
C ASP A 169 -11.57 -15.26 6.91
N ARG A 170 -10.87 -15.22 8.05
CA ARG A 170 -9.51 -14.66 8.13
C ARG A 170 -8.50 -15.44 7.29
N VAL A 171 -8.64 -16.76 7.20
CA VAL A 171 -7.69 -17.63 6.49
C VAL A 171 -7.85 -17.47 5.00
N VAL A 172 -9.09 -17.56 4.53
CA VAL A 172 -9.47 -17.36 3.14
C VAL A 172 -9.04 -15.96 2.68
N TRP A 173 -9.44 -14.94 3.45
CA TRP A 173 -9.09 -13.55 3.15
C TRP A 173 -7.58 -13.33 3.00
N LYS A 174 -6.79 -13.81 3.98
CA LYS A 174 -5.33 -13.69 3.96
C LYS A 174 -4.70 -14.36 2.75
N SER A 175 -5.22 -15.52 2.36
CA SER A 175 -4.76 -16.26 1.18
C SER A 175 -5.04 -15.50 -0.11
N CYS A 176 -6.26 -15.04 -0.28
CA CYS A 176 -6.70 -14.30 -1.47
C CYS A 176 -5.91 -13.01 -1.68
N ILE A 177 -5.71 -12.20 -0.63
CA ILE A 177 -4.94 -10.94 -0.73
C ILE A 177 -3.43 -11.15 -0.91
N SER A 178 -2.92 -12.37 -0.64
CA SER A 178 -1.51 -12.71 -0.83
C SER A 178 -1.22 -13.29 -2.23
N GLY A 179 -2.21 -13.33 -3.13
CA GLY A 179 -2.10 -13.92 -4.46
C GLY A 179 -2.02 -15.45 -4.47
N LYS A 180 -2.15 -16.09 -3.31
CA LYS A 180 -2.26 -17.54 -3.19
C LYS A 180 -3.75 -17.89 -3.29
N ARG A 181 -4.27 -18.08 -4.50
CA ARG A 181 -5.61 -18.65 -4.66
C ARG A 181 -5.62 -20.03 -4.01
N LEU A 182 -6.26 -20.14 -2.85
CA LEU A 182 -6.74 -21.43 -2.38
C LEU A 182 -7.85 -21.82 -3.35
N THR A 183 -7.60 -22.78 -4.22
CA THR A 183 -8.67 -23.43 -4.98
C THR A 183 -9.61 -24.10 -3.97
N ARG A 184 -10.90 -24.07 -4.25
CA ARG A 184 -11.95 -24.69 -3.40
C ARG A 184 -11.60 -26.14 -2.97
N ALA A 185 -10.86 -26.86 -3.81
CA ALA A 185 -10.30 -28.18 -3.54
C ALA A 185 -9.21 -28.20 -2.42
N SER A 186 -8.59 -27.07 -2.11
CA SER A 186 -7.62 -26.99 -1.01
C SER A 186 -8.30 -26.76 0.35
N MET A 187 -9.57 -26.35 0.36
CA MET A 187 -10.33 -26.10 1.60
C MET A 187 -10.91 -27.38 2.19
N GLU A 188 -11.21 -28.38 1.36
CA GLU A 188 -11.77 -29.68 1.80
C GLU A 188 -10.76 -30.59 2.52
N LYS A 189 -9.48 -30.24 2.52
CA LYS A 189 -8.42 -30.97 3.24
C LYS A 189 -8.24 -30.59 4.70
N TRP A 190 -8.99 -29.61 5.20
CA TRP A 190 -8.86 -29.09 6.56
C TRP A 190 -10.16 -29.18 7.38
N THR A 191 -11.17 -29.85 6.86
CA THR A 191 -12.37 -30.34 7.57
C THR A 191 -12.21 -31.83 7.83
#